data_fa10ae0e4c989df03825b9898fb3dcec
#
_entry.id   fa10ae0e4c989df03825b9898fb3dcec
#
_cell.length_a   1.000
_cell.length_b   1.000
_cell.length_c   1.000
_cell.angle_alpha   90.00
_cell.angle_beta   90.00
_cell.angle_gamma   90.00
#
_symmetry.space_group_name_H-M   'P 1'
#
loop_
_entity.id
_entity.type
_entity.pdbx_description
1 polymer ?
#
loop_
_entity_poly.entity_id
_entity_poly.type
_entity_poly.pdbx_seq_one_letter_code
_entity_poly.pdbx_strand_id
1 'polypeptide(L)'
;MSKKNIFKFLEPAVSTFLMIKPDGEELYFPVDADKIKDSRDIKDINRTDVLNGIAILLGAGEALRQRDEYTAFLKNNLKENFKDYFMLSAREFISREDEVSIKRAFCILRYI
;
A
#
# COMPACT_ATOMS: atom_id res chain seq x y z
N MET A 1 -14.75 1.10 18.60
CA MET A 1 -15.14 1.11 17.19
C MET A 1 -15.09 -0.31 16.63
N SER A 2 -16.14 -0.74 15.95
CA SER A 2 -16.16 -2.09 15.38
C SER A 2 -15.20 -2.19 14.18
N LYS A 3 -14.78 -3.41 13.87
CA LYS A 3 -13.94 -3.70 12.70
C LYS A 3 -14.55 -3.13 11.42
N LYS A 4 -15.87 -3.25 11.29
CA LYS A 4 -16.62 -2.79 10.14
C LYS A 4 -16.53 -1.27 9.94
N ASN A 5 -16.58 -0.51 11.04
CA ASN A 5 -16.50 0.94 10.99
C ASN A 5 -15.10 1.42 10.62
N ILE A 6 -14.05 0.76 11.14
CA ILE A 6 -12.67 1.07 10.80
C ILE A 6 -12.43 0.81 9.32
N PHE A 7 -12.89 -0.32 8.81
CA PHE A 7 -12.74 -0.67 7.39
C PHE A 7 -13.39 0.39 6.50
N LYS A 8 -14.61 0.79 6.85
CA LYS A 8 -15.34 1.80 6.07
C LYS A 8 -14.63 3.16 6.09
N PHE A 9 -14.08 3.52 7.24
CA PHE A 9 -13.31 4.77 7.39
C PHE A 9 -12.09 4.78 6.49
N LEU A 10 -11.42 3.63 6.32
CA LEU A 10 -10.18 3.52 5.56
C LEU A 10 -10.41 3.20 4.08
N GLU A 11 -11.64 2.93 3.66
CA GLU A 11 -11.96 2.60 2.28
C GLU A 11 -11.42 3.59 1.25
N PRO A 12 -11.53 4.92 1.44
CA PRO A 12 -10.97 5.88 0.47
C PRO A 12 -9.47 5.74 0.27
N ALA A 13 -8.73 5.23 1.25
CA ALA A 13 -7.29 5.05 1.13
C ALA A 13 -6.91 3.94 0.13
N VAL A 14 -7.82 2.98 -0.11
CA VAL A 14 -7.54 1.79 -0.92
C VAL A 14 -8.41 1.67 -2.18
N SER A 15 -9.44 2.49 -2.30
CA SER A 15 -10.48 2.34 -3.35
C SER A 15 -9.94 2.51 -4.76
N THR A 16 -8.85 3.25 -4.94
CA THR A 16 -8.27 3.50 -6.26
C THR A 16 -7.16 2.51 -6.64
N PHE A 17 -6.83 1.55 -5.77
CA PHE A 17 -5.81 0.58 -6.08
C PHE A 17 -6.31 -0.48 -7.06
N LEU A 18 -5.50 -0.74 -8.08
CA LEU A 18 -5.68 -1.87 -9.00
C LEU A 18 -4.62 -2.92 -8.67
N MET A 19 -5.04 -4.19 -8.66
CA MET A 19 -4.12 -5.29 -8.40
C MET A 19 -3.59 -5.80 -9.74
N ILE A 20 -2.30 -5.58 -9.99
CA ILE A 20 -1.66 -5.91 -11.25
C ILE A 20 -0.56 -6.94 -11.00
N LYS A 21 -0.53 -8.00 -11.82
CA LYS A 21 0.53 -9.01 -11.76
C LYS A 21 1.50 -8.77 -12.92
N PRO A 22 2.66 -8.16 -12.66
CA PRO A 22 3.67 -7.97 -13.72
C PRO A 22 4.25 -9.30 -14.20
N ASP A 23 4.74 -9.32 -15.43
CA ASP A 23 5.39 -10.52 -15.99
C ASP A 23 6.62 -10.89 -15.13
N GLY A 24 6.73 -12.17 -14.81
CA GLY A 24 7.82 -12.68 -13.99
C GLY A 24 7.61 -12.58 -12.49
N GLU A 25 6.49 -12.01 -12.05
CA GLU A 25 6.17 -11.91 -10.63
C GLU A 25 5.07 -12.90 -10.25
N GLU A 26 5.14 -13.40 -9.02
CA GLU A 26 4.12 -14.33 -8.51
C GLU A 26 2.99 -13.64 -7.77
N LEU A 27 3.21 -12.40 -7.32
CA LEU A 27 2.23 -11.64 -6.55
C LEU A 27 1.60 -10.54 -7.40
N TYR A 28 0.34 -10.25 -7.10
CA TYR A 28 -0.32 -9.05 -7.63
C TYR A 28 0.12 -7.84 -6.81
N PHE A 29 0.51 -6.77 -7.49
CA PHE A 29 0.93 -5.54 -6.84
C PHE A 29 -0.18 -4.49 -6.90
N PRO A 30 -0.42 -3.78 -5.78
CA PRO A 30 -1.37 -2.67 -5.80
C PRO A 30 -0.76 -1.46 -6.48
N VAL A 31 -1.47 -0.93 -7.46
CA VAL A 31 -1.06 0.26 -8.19
C VAL A 31 -2.21 1.25 -8.17
N ASP A 32 -1.92 2.51 -7.84
CA ASP A 32 -2.93 3.56 -7.80
C ASP A 32 -3.39 3.88 -9.23
N ALA A 33 -4.68 3.67 -9.50
CA ALA A 33 -5.26 3.91 -10.82
C ALA A 33 -5.06 5.36 -11.28
N ASP A 34 -5.02 6.31 -10.34
CA ASP A 34 -4.83 7.73 -10.67
C ASP A 34 -3.43 8.01 -11.22
N LYS A 35 -2.48 7.13 -10.96
CA LYS A 35 -1.10 7.27 -11.46
C LYS A 35 -0.89 6.57 -12.80
N ILE A 36 -1.80 5.67 -13.19
CA ILE A 36 -1.72 4.93 -14.45
C ILE A 36 -2.63 5.59 -15.46
N LYS A 37 -2.05 6.27 -16.45
CA LYS A 37 -2.83 6.97 -17.48
C LYS A 37 -3.03 6.12 -18.74
N ASP A 38 -2.12 5.18 -19.00
CA ASP A 38 -2.24 4.25 -20.13
C ASP A 38 -1.43 2.98 -19.85
N SER A 39 -1.49 2.02 -20.77
CA SER A 39 -0.84 0.72 -20.60
C SER A 39 0.68 0.78 -20.50
N ARG A 40 1.29 1.88 -20.95
CA ARG A 40 2.75 2.05 -20.86
C ARG A 40 3.20 2.34 -19.44
N ASP A 41 2.34 2.99 -18.66
CA ASP A 41 2.64 3.34 -17.27
C ASP A 41 2.82 2.10 -16.39
N ILE A 42 2.20 0.99 -16.76
CA ILE A 42 2.32 -0.27 -16.02
C ILE A 42 3.76 -0.78 -16.02
N LYS A 43 4.53 -0.52 -17.09
CA LYS A 43 5.93 -0.95 -17.20
C LYS A 43 6.86 -0.15 -16.29
N ASP A 44 6.43 1.05 -15.91
CA ASP A 44 7.22 1.98 -15.12
C ASP A 44 6.74 2.04 -13.66
N ILE A 45 6.14 0.95 -13.17
CA ILE A 45 5.65 0.88 -11.80
C ILE A 45 6.81 1.15 -10.83
N ASN A 46 6.62 2.17 -10.00
CA ASN A 46 7.61 2.55 -9.00
C ASN A 46 7.59 1.57 -7.83
N ARG A 47 8.76 0.99 -7.52
CA ARG A 47 8.86 0.01 -6.43
C ARG A 47 8.42 0.60 -5.09
N THR A 48 8.76 1.85 -4.82
CA THR A 48 8.35 2.54 -3.59
C THR A 48 6.82 2.60 -3.47
N ASP A 49 6.14 2.91 -4.57
CA ASP A 49 4.67 2.96 -4.58
C ASP A 49 4.07 1.58 -4.33
N VAL A 50 4.69 0.52 -4.86
CA VAL A 50 4.23 -0.85 -4.62
C VAL A 50 4.39 -1.23 -3.15
N LEU A 51 5.55 -0.96 -2.57
CA LEU A 51 5.82 -1.29 -1.17
C LEU A 51 4.83 -0.57 -0.24
N ASN A 52 4.64 0.72 -0.47
CA ASN A 52 3.68 1.51 0.30
C ASN A 52 2.25 1.02 0.10
N GLY A 53 1.89 0.69 -1.14
CA GLY A 53 0.56 0.18 -1.45
C GLY A 53 0.23 -1.11 -0.71
N ILE A 54 1.19 -2.04 -0.65
CA ILE A 54 1.02 -3.29 0.09
C ILE A 54 0.81 -3.02 1.58
N ALA A 55 1.63 -2.16 2.17
CA ALA A 55 1.50 -1.80 3.58
C ALA A 55 0.15 -1.13 3.87
N ILE A 56 -0.30 -0.26 2.97
CA ILE A 56 -1.60 0.41 3.09
C ILE A 56 -2.73 -0.62 3.08
N LEU A 57 -2.73 -1.55 2.13
CA LEU A 57 -3.76 -2.58 2.04
C LEU A 57 -3.79 -3.46 3.29
N LEU A 58 -2.63 -3.92 3.75
CA LEU A 58 -2.54 -4.75 4.94
C LEU A 58 -2.98 -3.99 6.19
N GLY A 59 -2.60 -2.73 6.31
CA GLY A 59 -3.00 -1.89 7.43
C GLY A 59 -4.47 -1.52 7.43
N ALA A 60 -5.09 -1.46 6.25
CA ALA A 60 -6.52 -1.21 6.12
C ALA A 60 -7.37 -2.44 6.49
N GLY A 61 -6.74 -3.61 6.64
CA GLY A 61 -7.45 -4.83 6.97
C GLY A 61 -8.01 -5.57 5.77
N GLU A 62 -7.51 -5.27 4.57
CA GLU A 62 -7.92 -6.02 3.38
C GLU A 62 -7.50 -7.47 3.51
N ALA A 63 -8.42 -8.39 3.14
CA ALA A 63 -8.16 -9.82 3.20
C ALA A 63 -7.39 -10.25 1.95
N LEU A 64 -6.09 -10.08 1.99
CA LEU A 64 -5.22 -10.55 0.92
C LEU A 64 -4.95 -12.04 1.10
N ARG A 65 -5.15 -12.80 0.03
CA ARG A 65 -4.98 -14.26 0.04
C ARG A 65 -3.58 -14.69 0.46
N GLN A 66 -2.59 -13.92 0.05
CA GLN A 66 -1.19 -14.25 0.26
C GLN A 66 -0.54 -13.25 1.23
N ARG A 67 -1.22 -13.01 2.36
CA ARG A 67 -0.74 -12.04 3.36
C ARG A 67 0.68 -12.30 3.82
N ASP A 68 1.01 -13.58 4.09
CA ASP A 68 2.35 -13.93 4.55
C ASP A 68 3.40 -13.71 3.48
N GLU A 69 3.07 -13.99 2.23
CA GLU A 69 3.96 -13.74 1.09
C GLU A 69 4.19 -12.25 0.88
N TYR A 70 3.15 -11.43 1.04
CA TYR A 70 3.29 -9.98 0.97
C TYR A 70 4.17 -9.44 2.07
N THR A 71 3.98 -9.93 3.30
CA THR A 71 4.82 -9.53 4.41
C THR A 71 6.28 -9.93 4.17
N ALA A 72 6.52 -11.15 3.68
CA ALA A 72 7.86 -11.60 3.33
C ALA A 72 8.47 -10.74 2.22
N PHE A 73 7.68 -10.37 1.22
CA PHE A 73 8.14 -9.49 0.13
C PHE A 73 8.61 -8.15 0.68
N LEU A 74 7.84 -7.53 1.58
CA LEU A 74 8.21 -6.25 2.16
C LEU A 74 9.50 -6.37 2.99
N LYS A 75 9.59 -7.41 3.82
CA LYS A 75 10.78 -7.61 4.67
C LYS A 75 12.02 -7.93 3.86
N ASN A 76 11.89 -8.70 2.78
CA ASN A 76 13.02 -9.03 1.91
C ASN A 76 13.55 -7.81 1.17
N ASN A 77 12.68 -6.86 0.82
CA ASN A 77 13.08 -5.63 0.14
C ASN A 77 13.66 -4.58 1.09
N LEU A 78 13.18 -4.52 2.31
CA LEU A 78 13.53 -3.46 3.26
C LEU A 78 14.45 -3.93 4.38
N LYS A 79 14.44 -5.23 4.67
CA LYS A 79 15.29 -5.84 5.71
C LYS A 79 15.14 -5.11 7.06
N GLU A 80 16.23 -4.75 7.70
CA GLU A 80 16.25 -4.07 8.98
C GLU A 80 15.70 -2.64 8.93
N ASN A 81 15.60 -2.06 7.74
CA ASN A 81 15.05 -0.70 7.56
C ASN A 81 13.53 -0.65 7.47
N PHE A 82 12.86 -1.77 7.64
CA PHE A 82 11.42 -1.94 7.45
C PHE A 82 10.61 -0.86 8.20
N LYS A 83 10.82 -0.72 9.49
CA LYS A 83 10.08 0.26 10.29
C LYS A 83 10.40 1.70 9.92
N ASP A 84 11.67 2.00 9.78
CA ASP A 84 12.10 3.37 9.46
C ASP A 84 11.58 3.81 8.11
N TYR A 85 11.60 2.91 7.12
CA TYR A 85 11.08 3.17 5.79
C TYR A 85 9.61 3.58 5.84
N PHE A 86 8.78 2.78 6.52
CA PHE A 86 7.35 3.05 6.58
C PHE A 86 7.01 4.24 7.47
N MET A 87 7.80 4.52 8.50
CA MET A 87 7.62 5.75 9.28
C MET A 87 7.85 6.99 8.43
N LEU A 88 8.88 6.99 7.59
CA LEU A 88 9.14 8.08 6.67
C LEU A 88 8.03 8.21 5.63
N SER A 89 7.56 7.10 5.09
CA SER A 89 6.45 7.10 4.12
C SER A 89 5.18 7.69 4.74
N ALA A 90 4.87 7.30 5.98
CA ALA A 90 3.70 7.84 6.67
C ALA A 90 3.81 9.37 6.84
N ARG A 91 4.99 9.86 7.20
CA ARG A 91 5.23 11.30 7.32
C ARG A 91 5.00 12.04 6.01
N GLU A 92 5.47 11.45 4.90
CA GLU A 92 5.25 12.06 3.59
C GLU A 92 3.78 12.13 3.24
N PHE A 93 3.02 11.06 3.51
CA PHE A 93 1.58 11.08 3.26
C PHE A 93 0.87 12.13 4.12
N ILE A 94 1.23 12.25 5.40
CA ILE A 94 0.66 13.28 6.28
C ILE A 94 0.96 14.69 5.76
N SER A 95 2.16 14.91 5.23
CA SER A 95 2.58 16.21 4.73
C SER A 95 1.78 16.72 3.54
N ARG A 96 1.10 15.82 2.83
CA ARG A 96 0.25 16.19 1.69
C ARG A 96 -1.06 16.85 2.11
N GLU A 97 -1.46 16.68 3.37
CA GLU A 97 -2.62 17.32 4.00
C GLU A 97 -3.99 17.00 3.41
N ASP A 98 -4.09 16.11 2.43
CA ASP A 98 -5.38 15.67 1.91
C ASP A 98 -5.90 14.43 2.65
N GLU A 99 -7.21 14.22 2.60
CA GLU A 99 -7.89 13.17 3.37
C GLU A 99 -7.38 11.77 3.01
N VAL A 100 -7.24 11.48 1.72
CA VAL A 100 -6.80 10.16 1.26
C VAL A 100 -5.38 9.87 1.74
N SER A 101 -4.47 10.84 1.61
CA SER A 101 -3.08 10.67 2.03
C SER A 101 -2.97 10.46 3.54
N ILE A 102 -3.74 11.20 4.33
CA ILE A 102 -3.74 11.06 5.78
C ILE A 102 -4.24 9.66 6.17
N LYS A 103 -5.28 9.18 5.52
CA LYS A 103 -5.80 7.82 5.76
C LYS A 103 -4.80 6.74 5.34
N ARG A 104 -4.05 6.96 4.26
CA ARG A 104 -2.98 6.05 3.85
C ARG A 104 -1.86 5.99 4.89
N ALA A 105 -1.48 7.14 5.44
CA ALA A 105 -0.52 7.19 6.54
C ALA A 105 -1.01 6.39 7.74
N PHE A 106 -2.28 6.55 8.08
CA PHE A 106 -2.90 5.79 9.17
C PHE A 106 -2.82 4.28 8.92
N CYS A 107 -3.09 3.85 7.70
CA CYS A 107 -2.98 2.43 7.33
C CYS A 107 -1.56 1.91 7.52
N ILE A 108 -0.57 2.67 7.06
CA ILE A 108 0.85 2.29 7.20
C ILE A 108 1.22 2.16 8.68
N LEU A 109 0.82 3.12 9.50
CA LEU A 109 1.11 3.08 10.94
C LEU A 109 0.43 1.91 11.64
N ARG A 110 -0.77 1.55 11.21
CA ARG A 110 -1.45 0.37 11.74
C ARG A 110 -0.72 -0.93 11.38
N TYR A 111 -0.14 -0.97 10.20
CA TYR A 111 0.55 -2.16 9.72
C TYR A 111 1.84 -2.41 10.50
N ILE A 112 2.60 -1.36 10.74
CA ILE A 112 3.84 -1.49 11.50
C ILE A 112 3.55 -1.46 13.00
#